data_8a0982c49795140f482fda6da1814db4
#
_entry.id   8a0982c49795140f482fda6da1814db4
#
_cell.length_a   1.000
_cell.length_b   1.000
_cell.length_c   1.000
_cell.angle_alpha   90.00
_cell.angle_beta   90.00
_cell.angle_gamma   90.00
#
_symmetry.space_group_name_H-M   'P 1'
#
loop_
_entity.id
_entity.type
_entity.pdbx_description
1 polymer ?
#
loop_
_entity_poly.entity_id
_entity_poly.type
_entity_poly.pdbx_seq_one_letter_code
_entity_poly.pdbx_strand_id
1 'polypeptide(L)'
;MNTEQNQKALLEQLEALKKENEQLKKELSILRNENISNRPVSFKEKYAVRILDSLPDMLTVFNQNEVGIEVVSNEETNHVGISNKDFKGMYMREMVPPEAYQNIHSNMRQAVSTGAVSTAHHELDFNGEHHHYENRIFPLDEEYVLIMCRDITERVTTQRQLEVFKSVLDKVSDSILAVSEDGTLVYANKQFIEEYGVTQQMGIQKIYDLPVSMTTKEAWERRLQEIRDNDGTFAYRAAYMRKGEDKERMHQVSTFLIRENNEELTWFFTQDITDVIKKQDELRELNLLLDGILNNIPVYLFVKDPENDFRYLYWNKAF
;
A
#
# COMPACT_ATOMS: atom_id res chain seq x y z
N MET A 1 -71.17 58.55 -5.39
CA MET A 1 -71.11 58.32 -3.93
C MET A 1 -70.77 56.92 -3.47
N ASN A 2 -70.98 55.83 -4.23
CA ASN A 2 -70.69 54.47 -3.79
C ASN A 2 -69.19 54.04 -3.97
N THR A 3 -68.47 54.67 -4.88
CA THR A 3 -67.08 54.26 -5.23
C THR A 3 -66.06 54.80 -4.24
N GLU A 4 -66.24 56.01 -3.72
CA GLU A 4 -65.31 56.61 -2.72
C GLU A 4 -65.45 55.97 -1.33
N GLN A 5 -66.68 55.60 -0.93
CA GLN A 5 -66.85 54.86 0.33
C GLN A 5 -66.26 53.47 0.30
N ASN A 6 -66.32 52.76 -0.83
CA ASN A 6 -65.72 51.48 -0.97
C ASN A 6 -64.14 51.55 -0.98
N GLN A 7 -63.56 52.59 -1.61
CA GLN A 7 -62.13 52.82 -1.56
C GLN A 7 -61.61 53.13 -0.17
N LYS A 8 -62.37 53.90 0.61
CA LYS A 8 -62.00 54.23 1.99
C LYS A 8 -62.06 53.01 2.90
N ALA A 9 -63.06 52.16 2.77
CA ALA A 9 -63.20 50.92 3.52
C ALA A 9 -62.07 49.90 3.15
N LEU A 10 -61.66 49.85 1.88
CA LEU A 10 -60.57 48.98 1.42
C LEU A 10 -59.20 49.44 1.94
N LEU A 11 -59.00 50.78 2.02
CA LEU A 11 -57.74 51.34 2.62
C LEU A 11 -57.64 51.05 4.11
N GLU A 12 -58.75 51.19 4.86
CA GLU A 12 -58.81 50.89 6.30
C GLU A 12 -58.51 49.35 6.55
N GLN A 13 -59.04 48.47 5.70
CA GLN A 13 -58.78 47.06 5.77
C GLN A 13 -57.29 46.73 5.46
N LEU A 14 -56.71 47.45 4.49
CA LEU A 14 -55.32 47.27 4.10
C LEU A 14 -54.34 47.74 5.19
N GLU A 15 -54.67 48.81 5.89
CA GLU A 15 -53.92 49.31 7.04
C GLU A 15 -54.00 48.34 8.26
N ALA A 16 -55.23 47.83 8.51
CA ALA A 16 -55.40 46.82 9.57
C ALA A 16 -54.61 45.55 9.32
N LEU A 17 -54.62 45.00 8.08
CA LEU A 17 -53.88 43.86 7.66
C LEU A 17 -52.36 44.08 7.73
N LYS A 18 -51.84 45.24 7.37
CA LYS A 18 -50.41 45.60 7.53
C LYS A 18 -49.98 45.57 8.99
N LYS A 19 -50.81 46.14 9.88
CA LYS A 19 -50.55 46.19 11.31
C LYS A 19 -50.54 44.80 11.93
N GLU A 20 -51.44 43.92 11.52
CA GLU A 20 -51.52 42.54 11.94
C GLU A 20 -50.28 41.72 11.46
N ASN A 21 -49.87 41.96 10.21
CA ASN A 21 -48.68 41.33 9.64
C ASN A 21 -47.37 41.76 10.33
N GLU A 22 -47.28 43.02 10.74
CA GLU A 22 -46.11 43.47 11.54
C GLU A 22 -46.13 42.89 12.95
N GLN A 23 -47.28 42.70 13.53
CA GLN A 23 -47.44 42.10 14.86
C GLN A 23 -47.07 40.61 14.82
N LEU A 24 -47.55 39.87 13.83
CA LEU A 24 -47.20 38.47 13.59
C LEU A 24 -45.69 38.27 13.31
N LYS A 25 -45.06 39.19 12.58
CA LYS A 25 -43.60 39.16 12.38
C LYS A 25 -42.85 39.37 13.68
N LYS A 26 -43.28 40.23 14.57
CA LYS A 26 -42.69 40.42 15.90
C LYS A 26 -42.88 39.19 16.79
N GLU A 27 -44.05 38.59 16.81
CA GLU A 27 -44.33 37.39 17.57
C GLU A 27 -43.49 36.19 17.05
N LEU A 28 -43.38 36.03 15.72
CA LEU A 28 -42.50 35.04 15.10
C LEU A 28 -41.01 35.25 15.47
N SER A 29 -40.56 36.51 15.56
CA SER A 29 -39.17 36.80 15.95
C SER A 29 -38.91 36.48 17.43
N ILE A 30 -39.88 36.72 18.29
CA ILE A 30 -39.79 36.37 19.73
C ILE A 30 -39.80 34.87 19.91
N LEU A 31 -40.72 34.14 19.26
CA LEU A 31 -40.80 32.68 19.32
C LEU A 31 -39.53 31.99 18.73
N ARG A 32 -38.94 32.54 17.69
CA ARG A 32 -37.64 32.08 17.17
C ARG A 32 -36.50 32.27 18.18
N ASN A 33 -36.44 33.43 18.80
CA ASN A 33 -35.39 33.70 19.80
C ASN A 33 -35.58 32.89 21.09
N GLU A 34 -36.80 32.66 21.55
CA GLU A 34 -37.07 31.82 22.71
C GLU A 34 -36.80 30.35 22.45
N ASN A 35 -37.07 29.82 21.26
CA ASN A 35 -36.75 28.44 20.87
C ASN A 35 -35.25 28.20 20.70
N ILE A 36 -34.49 29.23 20.29
CA ILE A 36 -33.02 29.12 20.14
C ILE A 36 -32.34 29.23 21.51
N SER A 37 -32.87 30.02 22.45
CA SER A 37 -32.23 30.28 23.74
C SER A 37 -32.40 29.16 24.80
N ASN A 38 -33.42 28.30 24.66
CA ASN A 38 -33.74 27.27 25.70
C ASN A 38 -33.46 25.84 25.29
N ARG A 39 -32.98 25.58 24.07
CA ARG A 39 -32.58 24.22 23.68
C ARG A 39 -31.15 23.96 24.14
N PRO A 40 -30.88 22.93 24.94
CA PRO A 40 -29.50 22.57 25.26
C PRO A 40 -28.78 22.25 23.95
N VAL A 41 -27.76 23.05 23.61
CA VAL A 41 -26.92 22.83 22.44
C VAL A 41 -26.32 21.44 22.56
N SER A 42 -26.59 20.56 21.62
CA SER A 42 -26.07 19.20 21.64
C SER A 42 -24.53 19.23 21.52
N PHE A 43 -23.88 18.17 22.02
CA PHE A 43 -22.44 18.04 21.85
C PHE A 43 -22.01 18.18 20.39
N LYS A 44 -22.77 17.60 19.46
CA LYS A 44 -22.52 17.67 18.02
C LYS A 44 -22.56 19.11 17.50
N GLU A 45 -23.59 19.87 17.86
CA GLU A 45 -23.74 21.29 17.44
C GLU A 45 -22.61 22.17 18.01
N LYS A 46 -22.21 21.92 19.28
CA LYS A 46 -21.16 22.71 19.95
C LYS A 46 -19.78 22.49 19.33
N TYR A 47 -19.48 21.29 18.86
CA TYR A 47 -18.15 20.90 18.40
C TYR A 47 -18.06 20.58 16.91
N ALA A 48 -19.17 20.69 16.15
CA ALA A 48 -19.23 20.34 14.73
C ALA A 48 -18.10 20.98 13.92
N VAL A 49 -17.91 22.28 14.05
CA VAL A 49 -16.86 23.01 13.32
C VAL A 49 -15.46 22.48 13.68
N ARG A 50 -15.17 22.31 14.97
CA ARG A 50 -13.86 21.78 15.41
C ARG A 50 -13.60 20.36 14.95
N ILE A 51 -14.63 19.54 14.88
CA ILE A 51 -14.55 18.17 14.36
C ILE A 51 -14.24 18.21 12.87
N LEU A 52 -14.95 19.03 12.11
CA LEU A 52 -14.74 19.19 10.68
C LEU A 52 -13.35 19.72 10.37
N ASP A 53 -12.89 20.74 11.10
CA ASP A 53 -11.55 21.33 10.94
C ASP A 53 -10.41 20.36 11.32
N SER A 54 -10.69 19.35 12.14
CA SER A 54 -9.69 18.35 12.55
C SER A 54 -9.56 17.17 11.59
N LEU A 55 -10.47 17.05 10.62
CA LEU A 55 -10.42 15.97 9.63
C LEU A 55 -9.29 16.24 8.63
N PRO A 56 -8.49 15.22 8.29
CA PRO A 56 -7.43 15.36 7.30
C PRO A 56 -7.95 15.37 5.86
N ASP A 57 -9.26 15.18 5.68
CA ASP A 57 -9.90 15.04 4.39
C ASP A 57 -10.52 16.39 3.94
N MET A 58 -10.49 16.64 2.64
CA MET A 58 -11.18 17.80 2.07
C MET A 58 -12.68 17.50 1.98
N LEU A 59 -13.49 18.39 2.57
CA LEU A 59 -14.95 18.28 2.58
C LEU A 59 -15.57 19.40 1.73
N THR A 60 -16.33 19.02 0.72
CA THR A 60 -16.98 19.94 -0.22
C THR A 60 -18.45 19.64 -0.36
N VAL A 61 -19.25 20.68 -0.47
CA VAL A 61 -20.71 20.59 -0.71
C VAL A 61 -21.01 21.02 -2.13
N PHE A 62 -21.77 20.21 -2.83
CA PHE A 62 -22.29 20.48 -4.18
C PHE A 62 -23.82 20.44 -4.17
N ASN A 63 -24.43 21.18 -5.07
CA ASN A 63 -25.87 21.01 -5.35
C ASN A 63 -26.10 19.93 -6.42
N GLN A 64 -27.36 19.58 -6.69
CA GLN A 64 -27.75 18.59 -7.72
C GLN A 64 -27.28 18.94 -9.14
N ASN A 65 -27.04 20.23 -9.44
CA ASN A 65 -26.49 20.68 -10.71
C ASN A 65 -24.95 20.65 -10.74
N GLU A 66 -24.32 20.02 -9.73
CA GLU A 66 -22.87 19.86 -9.60
C GLU A 66 -22.10 21.18 -9.48
N VAL A 67 -22.78 22.20 -8.96
CA VAL A 67 -22.17 23.48 -8.64
C VAL A 67 -21.66 23.46 -7.21
N GLY A 68 -20.41 23.87 -7.01
CA GLY A 68 -19.78 24.00 -5.70
C GLY A 68 -20.48 25.05 -4.84
N ILE A 69 -20.87 24.66 -3.64
CA ILE A 69 -21.59 25.53 -2.68
C ILE A 69 -20.60 26.01 -1.62
N GLU A 70 -19.84 25.10 -1.01
CA GLU A 70 -18.98 25.43 0.11
C GLU A 70 -17.86 24.37 0.27
N VAL A 71 -16.69 24.81 0.69
CA VAL A 71 -15.65 23.95 1.25
C VAL A 71 -15.77 24.03 2.77
N VAL A 72 -16.06 22.91 3.41
CA VAL A 72 -16.39 22.82 4.83
C VAL A 72 -15.17 22.53 5.70
N SER A 73 -14.14 21.90 5.10
CA SER A 73 -12.89 21.58 5.78
C SER A 73 -11.91 22.76 5.83
N ASN A 74 -10.86 22.63 6.63
CA ASN A 74 -9.77 23.58 6.72
C ASN A 74 -9.08 23.80 5.36
N GLU A 75 -8.58 25.00 5.08
CA GLU A 75 -7.84 25.33 3.85
C GLU A 75 -6.56 24.49 3.67
N GLU A 76 -5.95 24.04 4.76
CA GLU A 76 -4.74 23.18 4.72
C GLU A 76 -5.01 21.80 4.10
N THR A 77 -6.27 21.35 4.07
CA THR A 77 -6.67 20.07 3.46
C THR A 77 -7.01 20.18 1.99
N ASN A 78 -6.80 21.34 1.38
CA ASN A 78 -7.13 21.62 -0.01
C ASN A 78 -6.05 21.07 -0.97
N HIS A 79 -6.21 19.82 -1.36
CA HIS A 79 -5.31 19.13 -2.29
C HIS A 79 -5.60 19.45 -3.77
N VAL A 80 -6.65 20.17 -4.08
CA VAL A 80 -7.07 20.48 -5.47
C VAL A 80 -6.53 21.84 -5.94
N GLY A 81 -5.98 22.64 -5.03
CA GLY A 81 -5.40 23.96 -5.36
C GLY A 81 -6.41 25.03 -5.74
N ILE A 82 -7.72 24.80 -5.50
CA ILE A 82 -8.79 25.76 -5.75
C ILE A 82 -9.11 26.46 -4.43
N SER A 83 -9.02 27.80 -4.40
CA SER A 83 -9.35 28.54 -3.18
C SER A 83 -10.83 28.37 -2.82
N ASN A 84 -11.18 28.41 -1.53
CA ASN A 84 -12.57 28.34 -1.06
C ASN A 84 -13.47 29.40 -1.72
N LYS A 85 -12.88 30.54 -2.08
CA LYS A 85 -13.60 31.63 -2.74
C LYS A 85 -13.91 31.30 -4.19
N ASP A 86 -12.97 30.66 -4.90
CA ASP A 86 -13.13 30.31 -6.31
C ASP A 86 -13.99 29.05 -6.48
N PHE A 87 -14.01 28.16 -5.47
CA PHE A 87 -14.82 26.96 -5.45
C PHE A 87 -16.33 27.26 -5.57
N LYS A 88 -16.78 28.32 -4.90
CA LYS A 88 -18.20 28.67 -4.86
C LYS A 88 -18.72 29.14 -6.22
N GLY A 89 -19.66 28.40 -6.77
CA GLY A 89 -20.27 28.66 -8.07
C GLY A 89 -19.57 27.98 -9.25
N MET A 90 -18.42 27.32 -9.02
CA MET A 90 -17.71 26.57 -10.04
C MET A 90 -18.38 25.20 -10.29
N TYR A 91 -18.41 24.74 -11.52
CA TYR A 91 -18.91 23.41 -11.84
C TYR A 91 -17.86 22.33 -11.57
N MET A 92 -18.28 21.19 -11.06
CA MET A 92 -17.38 20.04 -10.78
C MET A 92 -16.55 19.65 -12.02
N ARG A 93 -17.13 19.65 -13.21
CA ARG A 93 -16.45 19.34 -14.47
C ARG A 93 -15.29 20.28 -14.83
N GLU A 94 -15.22 21.45 -14.19
CA GLU A 94 -14.14 22.44 -14.36
C GLU A 94 -13.00 22.23 -13.36
N MET A 95 -13.24 21.45 -12.31
CA MET A 95 -12.31 21.22 -11.21
C MET A 95 -11.45 19.96 -11.40
N VAL A 96 -11.95 18.98 -12.15
CA VAL A 96 -11.31 17.67 -12.29
C VAL A 96 -11.24 17.24 -13.76
N PRO A 97 -10.28 16.36 -14.14
CA PRO A 97 -10.20 15.82 -15.49
C PRO A 97 -11.48 15.08 -15.90
N PRO A 98 -11.76 14.99 -17.22
CA PRO A 98 -13.00 14.39 -17.73
C PRO A 98 -13.30 12.96 -17.22
N GLU A 99 -12.26 12.13 -17.09
CA GLU A 99 -12.40 10.75 -16.58
C GLU A 99 -12.78 10.72 -15.11
N ALA A 100 -12.11 11.52 -14.29
CA ALA A 100 -12.43 11.68 -12.87
C ALA A 100 -13.86 12.23 -12.70
N TYR A 101 -14.22 13.23 -13.49
CA TYR A 101 -15.57 13.80 -13.50
C TYR A 101 -16.64 12.74 -13.78
N GLN A 102 -16.50 11.92 -14.83
CA GLN A 102 -17.47 10.89 -15.17
C GLN A 102 -17.69 9.90 -14.01
N ASN A 103 -16.61 9.50 -13.36
CA ASN A 103 -16.67 8.58 -12.23
C ASN A 103 -17.38 9.23 -11.02
N ILE A 104 -16.98 10.43 -10.63
CA ILE A 104 -17.60 11.16 -9.50
C ILE A 104 -19.07 11.44 -9.80
N HIS A 105 -19.39 11.91 -11.01
CA HIS A 105 -20.75 12.21 -11.45
C HIS A 105 -21.67 10.98 -11.36
N SER A 106 -21.24 9.82 -11.87
CA SER A 106 -22.03 8.60 -11.82
C SER A 106 -22.31 8.14 -10.38
N ASN A 107 -21.30 8.21 -9.53
CA ASN A 107 -21.42 7.87 -8.11
C ASN A 107 -22.27 8.88 -7.31
N MET A 108 -22.21 10.16 -7.67
CA MET A 108 -23.07 11.21 -7.09
C MET A 108 -24.53 10.95 -7.41
N ARG A 109 -24.87 10.65 -8.67
CA ARG A 109 -26.23 10.28 -9.06
C ARG A 109 -26.71 9.01 -8.34
N GLN A 110 -25.86 8.03 -8.22
CA GLN A 110 -26.17 6.80 -7.47
C GLN A 110 -26.47 7.13 -6.00
N ALA A 111 -25.63 7.93 -5.33
CA ALA A 111 -25.82 8.31 -3.94
C ALA A 111 -27.16 9.02 -3.74
N VAL A 112 -27.49 10.01 -4.58
CA VAL A 112 -28.75 10.77 -4.52
C VAL A 112 -29.95 9.85 -4.77
N SER A 113 -29.89 8.97 -5.78
CA SER A 113 -31.03 8.10 -6.13
C SER A 113 -31.32 7.01 -5.09
N THR A 114 -30.28 6.53 -4.39
CA THR A 114 -30.40 5.45 -3.40
C THR A 114 -30.51 5.94 -1.96
N GLY A 115 -30.16 7.21 -1.69
CA GLY A 115 -29.99 7.73 -0.33
C GLY A 115 -28.82 7.13 0.43
N ALA A 116 -27.97 6.33 -0.22
CA ALA A 116 -26.83 5.63 0.38
C ALA A 116 -25.49 6.30 0.00
N VAL A 117 -24.49 6.12 0.84
CA VAL A 117 -23.11 6.59 0.54
C VAL A 117 -22.56 5.84 -0.66
N SER A 118 -21.99 6.56 -1.63
CA SER A 118 -21.25 5.99 -2.75
C SER A 118 -19.78 6.37 -2.68
N THR A 119 -18.90 5.57 -3.30
CA THR A 119 -17.45 5.81 -3.28
C THR A 119 -16.91 5.80 -4.72
N ALA A 120 -16.19 6.86 -5.08
CA ALA A 120 -15.50 7.00 -6.35
C ALA A 120 -13.99 7.13 -6.13
N HIS A 121 -13.20 6.46 -6.96
CA HIS A 121 -11.73 6.62 -6.96
C HIS A 121 -11.31 7.30 -8.25
N HIS A 122 -10.36 8.21 -8.18
CA HIS A 122 -9.78 8.85 -9.36
C HIS A 122 -8.32 9.21 -9.13
N GLU A 123 -7.64 9.48 -10.22
CA GLU A 123 -6.25 9.91 -10.25
C GLU A 123 -6.18 11.35 -10.77
N LEU A 124 -5.25 12.12 -10.25
CA LEU A 124 -5.06 13.51 -10.62
C LEU A 124 -3.58 13.86 -10.58
N ASP A 125 -3.07 14.47 -11.65
CA ASP A 125 -1.73 15.06 -11.66
C ASP A 125 -1.82 16.49 -11.11
N PHE A 126 -1.17 16.72 -9.97
CA PHE A 126 -1.15 18.01 -9.32
C PHE A 126 0.30 18.42 -9.04
N ASN A 127 0.68 19.63 -9.47
CA ASN A 127 2.07 20.16 -9.34
C ASN A 127 3.16 19.25 -9.93
N GLY A 128 2.82 18.39 -10.89
CA GLY A 128 3.75 17.43 -11.51
C GLY A 128 3.90 16.12 -10.74
N GLU A 129 3.13 15.93 -9.68
CA GLU A 129 3.05 14.69 -8.91
C GLU A 129 1.71 13.99 -9.19
N HIS A 130 1.74 12.66 -9.24
CA HIS A 130 0.59 11.81 -9.49
C HIS A 130 -0.06 11.41 -8.17
N HIS A 131 -1.34 11.78 -7.99
CA HIS A 131 -2.09 11.54 -6.76
C HIS A 131 -3.28 10.62 -7.00
N HIS A 132 -3.61 9.80 -6.00
CA HIS A 132 -4.79 8.95 -5.96
C HIS A 132 -5.77 9.46 -4.92
N TYR A 133 -7.03 9.64 -5.31
CA TYR A 133 -8.07 10.15 -4.43
C TYR A 133 -9.22 9.17 -4.28
N GLU A 134 -9.74 9.07 -3.05
CA GLU A 134 -10.99 8.41 -2.71
C GLU A 134 -12.03 9.48 -2.37
N ASN A 135 -13.12 9.57 -3.14
CA ASN A 135 -14.24 10.42 -2.86
C ASN A 135 -15.39 9.60 -2.25
N ARG A 136 -15.75 9.91 -1.01
CA ARG A 136 -16.96 9.38 -0.38
C ARG A 136 -18.05 10.40 -0.49
N ILE A 137 -19.17 10.03 -1.10
CA ILE A 137 -20.27 10.91 -1.50
C ILE A 137 -21.46 10.61 -0.63
N PHE A 138 -21.86 11.60 0.17
CA PHE A 138 -22.94 11.53 1.13
C PHE A 138 -24.10 12.40 0.65
N PRO A 139 -25.29 11.88 0.30
CA PRO A 139 -26.45 12.72 0.08
C PRO A 139 -26.87 13.34 1.41
N LEU A 140 -26.93 14.67 1.47
CA LEU A 140 -27.39 15.39 2.67
C LEU A 140 -28.91 15.49 2.70
N ASP A 141 -29.49 15.86 1.56
CA ASP A 141 -30.92 15.93 1.30
C ASP A 141 -31.22 15.81 -0.20
N GLU A 142 -32.39 16.22 -0.64
CA GLU A 142 -32.79 16.18 -2.05
C GLU A 142 -32.02 17.22 -2.90
N GLU A 143 -31.35 18.19 -2.31
CA GLU A 143 -30.76 19.36 -2.99
C GLU A 143 -29.21 19.35 -2.93
N TYR A 144 -28.61 18.77 -1.85
CA TYR A 144 -27.20 18.89 -1.56
C TYR A 144 -26.51 17.54 -1.33
N VAL A 145 -25.24 17.49 -1.72
CA VAL A 145 -24.35 16.34 -1.55
C VAL A 145 -23.06 16.82 -0.90
N LEU A 146 -22.60 16.10 0.12
CA LEU A 146 -21.26 16.26 0.70
C LEU A 146 -20.31 15.26 0.04
N ILE A 147 -19.19 15.75 -0.45
CA ILE A 147 -18.10 14.92 -0.94
C ILE A 147 -16.92 15.06 0.01
N MET A 148 -16.49 13.95 0.58
CA MET A 148 -15.25 13.80 1.35
C MET A 148 -14.19 13.28 0.40
N CYS A 149 -13.19 14.09 0.09
CA CYS A 149 -12.06 13.76 -0.77
C CYS A 149 -10.83 13.45 0.11
N ARG A 150 -10.34 12.22 0.04
CA ARG A 150 -9.16 11.75 0.75
C ARG A 150 -8.02 11.46 -0.22
N ASP A 151 -6.85 12.01 0.04
CA ASP A 151 -5.64 11.57 -0.63
C ASP A 151 -5.23 10.19 -0.07
N ILE A 152 -5.18 9.21 -0.96
CA ILE A 152 -4.78 7.83 -0.65
C ILE A 152 -3.47 7.44 -1.35
N THR A 153 -2.72 8.42 -1.86
CA THR A 153 -1.50 8.22 -2.67
C THR A 153 -0.46 7.40 -1.92
N GLU A 154 -0.17 7.76 -0.67
CA GLU A 154 0.79 7.02 0.15
C GLU A 154 0.35 5.57 0.37
N ARG A 155 -0.94 5.34 0.64
CA ARG A 155 -1.49 3.99 0.81
C ARG A 155 -1.38 3.16 -0.46
N VAL A 156 -1.74 3.72 -1.61
CA VAL A 156 -1.72 3.03 -2.92
C VAL A 156 -0.29 2.75 -3.36
N THR A 157 0.60 3.74 -3.22
CA THR A 157 2.02 3.58 -3.59
C THR A 157 2.73 2.56 -2.71
N THR A 158 2.51 2.59 -1.40
CA THR A 158 3.06 1.60 -0.46
C THR A 158 2.56 0.19 -0.78
N GLN A 159 1.24 0.05 -0.99
CA GLN A 159 0.65 -1.23 -1.37
C GLN A 159 1.24 -1.76 -2.68
N ARG A 160 1.38 -0.90 -3.69
CA ARG A 160 1.98 -1.26 -4.97
C ARG A 160 3.46 -1.66 -4.84
N GLN A 161 4.22 -0.96 -4.01
CA GLN A 161 5.61 -1.31 -3.73
C GLN A 161 5.73 -2.68 -3.08
N LEU A 162 4.86 -3.00 -2.12
CA LEU A 162 4.81 -4.32 -1.49
C LEU A 162 4.45 -5.42 -2.50
N GLU A 163 3.50 -5.18 -3.39
CA GLU A 163 3.11 -6.13 -4.45
C GLU A 163 4.25 -6.36 -5.45
N VAL A 164 4.93 -5.30 -5.87
CA VAL A 164 6.12 -5.39 -6.74
C VAL A 164 7.23 -6.17 -6.03
N PHE A 165 7.52 -5.85 -4.77
CA PHE A 165 8.54 -6.55 -3.98
C PHE A 165 8.22 -8.04 -3.85
N LYS A 166 6.98 -8.39 -3.50
CA LYS A 166 6.52 -9.78 -3.46
C LYS A 166 6.68 -10.48 -4.81
N SER A 167 6.28 -9.81 -5.89
CA SER A 167 6.41 -10.35 -7.25
C SER A 167 7.86 -10.60 -7.65
N VAL A 168 8.79 -9.75 -7.22
CA VAL A 168 10.23 -9.94 -7.43
C VAL A 168 10.72 -11.16 -6.66
N LEU A 169 10.39 -11.27 -5.37
CA LEU A 169 10.78 -12.42 -4.54
C LEU A 169 10.23 -13.75 -5.09
N ASP A 170 9.01 -13.73 -5.64
CA ASP A 170 8.38 -14.92 -6.23
C ASP A 170 9.00 -15.34 -7.58
N LYS A 171 9.76 -14.44 -8.25
CA LYS A 171 10.49 -14.73 -9.50
C LYS A 171 11.94 -15.13 -9.29
N VAL A 172 12.48 -14.96 -8.09
CA VAL A 172 13.83 -15.41 -7.75
C VAL A 172 13.85 -16.94 -7.74
N SER A 173 14.89 -17.53 -8.35
CA SER A 173 15.08 -18.98 -8.40
C SER A 173 15.54 -19.58 -7.07
N ASP A 174 15.99 -18.73 -6.15
CA ASP A 174 16.39 -19.15 -4.81
C ASP A 174 15.17 -19.28 -3.90
N SER A 175 15.17 -20.28 -3.03
CA SER A 175 14.14 -20.45 -2.01
C SER A 175 14.35 -19.46 -0.87
N ILE A 176 13.33 -18.63 -0.60
CA ILE A 176 13.38 -17.56 0.40
C ILE A 176 12.28 -17.79 1.43
N LEU A 177 12.65 -17.73 2.72
CA LEU A 177 11.69 -17.79 3.82
C LEU A 177 12.11 -16.86 4.96
N ALA A 178 11.11 -16.44 5.76
CA ALA A 178 11.32 -15.73 7.02
C ALA A 178 10.62 -16.47 8.17
N VAL A 179 11.31 -16.57 9.29
CA VAL A 179 10.89 -17.33 10.47
C VAL A 179 11.01 -16.44 11.70
N SER A 180 10.01 -16.43 12.55
CA SER A 180 10.04 -15.74 13.84
C SER A 180 10.89 -16.49 14.86
N GLU A 181 11.22 -15.86 15.98
CA GLU A 181 12.05 -16.43 17.04
C GLU A 181 11.53 -17.79 17.52
N ASP A 182 10.21 -17.96 17.64
CA ASP A 182 9.60 -19.21 18.06
C ASP A 182 9.51 -20.30 16.99
N GLY A 183 10.11 -20.04 15.82
CA GLY A 183 10.13 -20.96 14.70
C GLY A 183 8.92 -20.88 13.77
N THR A 184 8.00 -19.91 13.95
CA THR A 184 6.84 -19.77 13.07
C THR A 184 7.23 -19.24 11.70
N LEU A 185 6.74 -19.88 10.64
CA LEU A 185 6.94 -19.42 9.27
C LEU A 185 6.08 -18.17 9.01
N VAL A 186 6.75 -17.03 8.83
CA VAL A 186 6.12 -15.73 8.58
C VAL A 186 5.98 -15.44 7.09
N TYR A 187 6.99 -15.83 6.31
CA TYR A 187 7.03 -15.65 4.87
C TYR A 187 7.70 -16.83 4.17
N ALA A 188 7.24 -17.15 2.98
CA ALA A 188 7.90 -18.03 2.03
C ALA A 188 7.58 -17.59 0.61
N ASN A 189 8.59 -17.53 -0.28
CA ASN A 189 8.36 -17.25 -1.69
C ASN A 189 7.83 -18.49 -2.42
N LYS A 190 7.38 -18.28 -3.65
CA LYS A 190 6.84 -19.33 -4.49
C LYS A 190 7.82 -20.50 -4.67
N GLN A 191 9.11 -20.21 -4.89
CA GLN A 191 10.15 -21.21 -5.07
C GLN A 191 10.27 -22.13 -3.84
N PHE A 192 10.30 -21.58 -2.63
CA PHE A 192 10.32 -22.36 -1.39
C PHE A 192 9.10 -23.27 -1.26
N ILE A 193 7.90 -22.72 -1.54
CA ILE A 193 6.64 -23.46 -1.45
C ILE A 193 6.63 -24.67 -2.41
N GLU A 194 7.08 -24.47 -3.64
CA GLU A 194 7.15 -25.53 -4.67
C GLU A 194 8.24 -26.58 -4.36
N GLU A 195 9.40 -26.13 -3.88
CA GLU A 195 10.53 -27.02 -3.60
C GLU A 195 10.30 -27.91 -2.39
N TYR A 196 9.76 -27.34 -1.30
CA TYR A 196 9.58 -28.05 -0.04
C TYR A 196 8.16 -28.61 0.14
N GLY A 197 7.23 -28.35 -0.79
CA GLY A 197 5.86 -28.86 -0.76
C GLY A 197 5.04 -28.30 0.41
N VAL A 198 5.34 -27.06 0.81
CA VAL A 198 4.67 -26.37 1.91
C VAL A 198 3.30 -25.90 1.48
N THR A 199 2.28 -26.10 2.31
CA THR A 199 0.95 -25.51 2.08
C THR A 199 0.95 -24.05 2.56
N GLN A 200 0.12 -23.18 1.93
CA GLN A 200 0.06 -21.74 2.21
C GLN A 200 -0.45 -21.34 3.62
N GLN A 201 -0.38 -22.22 4.61
CA GLN A 201 -0.77 -21.93 5.99
C GLN A 201 0.38 -21.23 6.75
N MET A 202 0.81 -20.08 6.22
CA MET A 202 1.77 -19.22 6.93
C MET A 202 1.15 -18.71 8.25
N GLY A 203 1.99 -18.56 9.27
CA GLY A 203 1.58 -18.09 10.60
C GLY A 203 1.19 -19.20 11.58
N ILE A 204 1.04 -20.45 11.11
CA ILE A 204 0.73 -21.61 11.98
C ILE A 204 1.84 -22.66 11.89
N GLN A 205 2.52 -22.78 10.75
CA GLN A 205 3.50 -23.83 10.49
C GLN A 205 4.87 -23.46 11.08
N LYS A 206 5.49 -24.41 11.77
CA LYS A 206 6.82 -24.24 12.33
C LYS A 206 7.88 -24.72 11.36
N ILE A 207 9.04 -24.07 11.36
CA ILE A 207 10.19 -24.43 10.51
C ILE A 207 10.65 -25.88 10.74
N TYR A 208 10.58 -26.35 11.96
CA TYR A 208 10.98 -27.71 12.33
C TYR A 208 9.94 -28.80 12.00
N ASP A 209 8.72 -28.41 11.56
CA ASP A 209 7.71 -29.33 11.02
C ASP A 209 7.85 -29.49 9.50
N LEU A 210 8.75 -28.71 8.88
CA LEU A 210 9.00 -28.76 7.45
C LEU A 210 10.06 -29.82 7.12
N PRO A 211 10.07 -30.36 5.90
CA PRO A 211 11.08 -31.29 5.42
C PRO A 211 12.42 -30.54 5.10
N VAL A 212 12.91 -29.77 6.05
CA VAL A 212 14.18 -29.04 5.97
C VAL A 212 15.21 -29.67 6.89
N SER A 213 16.45 -29.20 6.83
CA SER A 213 17.55 -29.74 7.66
C SER A 213 17.38 -29.56 9.18
N MET A 214 16.47 -28.68 9.60
CA MET A 214 16.14 -28.41 11.00
C MET A 214 14.84 -29.12 11.36
N THR A 215 14.95 -30.35 11.77
CA THR A 215 13.79 -31.25 12.01
C THR A 215 13.28 -31.26 13.44
N THR A 216 13.89 -30.49 14.35
CA THR A 216 13.45 -30.38 15.75
C THR A 216 13.53 -28.95 16.26
N LYS A 217 12.75 -28.67 17.32
CA LYS A 217 12.77 -27.34 17.96
C LYS A 217 14.16 -26.99 18.51
N GLU A 218 14.85 -27.97 19.09
CA GLU A 218 16.20 -27.79 19.65
C GLU A 218 17.24 -27.51 18.55
N ALA A 219 17.06 -28.08 17.35
CA ALA A 219 17.90 -27.77 16.19
C ALA A 219 17.66 -26.34 15.71
N TRP A 220 16.42 -25.87 15.72
CA TRP A 220 16.07 -24.47 15.43
C TRP A 220 16.70 -23.52 16.45
N GLU A 221 16.49 -23.74 17.74
CA GLU A 221 17.03 -22.89 18.81
C GLU A 221 18.57 -22.80 18.74
N ARG A 222 19.24 -23.91 18.48
CA ARG A 222 20.70 -23.93 18.26
C ARG A 222 21.10 -23.10 17.05
N ARG A 223 20.41 -23.25 15.93
CA ARG A 223 20.67 -22.48 14.71
C ARG A 223 20.48 -20.99 14.93
N LEU A 224 19.41 -20.61 15.61
CA LEU A 224 19.14 -19.21 15.95
C LEU A 224 20.25 -18.63 16.82
N GLN A 225 20.76 -19.41 17.79
CA GLN A 225 21.89 -18.98 18.62
C GLN A 225 23.17 -18.81 17.79
N GLU A 226 23.48 -19.75 16.88
CA GLU A 226 24.64 -19.64 15.97
C GLU A 226 24.55 -18.37 15.10
N ILE A 227 23.35 -18.01 14.62
CA ILE A 227 23.15 -16.79 13.84
C ILE A 227 23.37 -15.55 14.72
N ARG A 228 22.86 -15.55 15.95
CA ARG A 228 23.05 -14.44 16.90
C ARG A 228 24.53 -14.25 17.28
N ASP A 229 25.27 -15.34 17.47
CA ASP A 229 26.69 -15.33 17.82
C ASP A 229 27.58 -14.83 16.64
N ASN A 230 27.06 -14.86 15.41
CA ASN A 230 27.72 -14.38 14.19
C ASN A 230 27.13 -13.03 13.69
N ASP A 231 26.84 -12.09 14.60
CA ASP A 231 26.33 -10.75 14.28
C ASP A 231 25.06 -10.75 13.40
N GLY A 232 24.20 -11.75 13.59
CA GLY A 232 22.94 -11.87 12.86
C GLY A 232 23.07 -12.36 11.42
N THR A 233 24.26 -12.79 10.99
CA THR A 233 24.48 -13.39 9.66
C THR A 233 25.20 -14.71 9.79
N PHE A 234 24.73 -15.73 9.05
CA PHE A 234 25.37 -17.04 9.05
C PHE A 234 25.16 -17.73 7.70
N ALA A 235 26.22 -18.35 7.17
CA ALA A 235 26.12 -19.08 5.91
C ALA A 235 26.69 -20.50 6.08
N TYR A 236 25.97 -21.49 5.54
CA TYR A 236 26.36 -22.87 5.61
C TYR A 236 25.89 -23.65 4.37
N ARG A 237 26.47 -24.86 4.19
CA ARG A 237 26.00 -25.81 3.19
C ARG A 237 25.22 -26.93 3.86
N ALA A 238 24.10 -27.31 3.26
CA ALA A 238 23.28 -28.41 3.73
C ALA A 238 22.90 -29.32 2.57
N ALA A 239 22.99 -30.61 2.82
CA ALA A 239 22.43 -31.61 1.93
C ALA A 239 20.90 -31.67 2.14
N TYR A 240 20.16 -31.73 1.06
CA TYR A 240 18.72 -31.78 1.06
C TYR A 240 18.19 -32.81 0.05
N MET A 241 17.17 -33.56 0.45
CA MET A 241 16.49 -34.48 -0.42
C MET A 241 15.08 -33.99 -0.69
N ARG A 242 14.80 -33.61 -1.94
CA ARG A 242 13.46 -33.14 -2.33
C ARG A 242 12.45 -34.27 -2.20
N LYS A 243 11.26 -33.95 -1.71
CA LYS A 243 10.18 -34.95 -1.56
C LYS A 243 9.82 -35.58 -2.91
N GLY A 244 10.02 -36.91 -3.01
CA GLY A 244 9.78 -37.68 -4.25
C GLY A 244 10.97 -37.75 -5.19
N GLU A 245 12.15 -37.25 -4.83
CA GLU A 245 13.40 -37.44 -5.54
C GLU A 245 14.33 -38.37 -4.73
N ASP A 246 15.05 -39.24 -5.43
CA ASP A 246 16.04 -40.16 -4.82
C ASP A 246 17.45 -39.58 -4.81
N LYS A 247 17.62 -38.32 -5.24
CA LYS A 247 18.92 -37.66 -5.34
C LYS A 247 19.03 -36.54 -4.30
N GLU A 248 20.12 -36.61 -3.55
CA GLU A 248 20.53 -35.56 -2.65
C GLU A 248 21.02 -34.34 -3.45
N ARG A 249 20.57 -33.15 -3.04
CA ARG A 249 21.00 -31.86 -3.56
C ARG A 249 21.82 -31.12 -2.53
N MET A 250 22.74 -30.31 -2.97
CA MET A 250 23.54 -29.46 -2.09
C MET A 250 23.05 -28.02 -2.15
N HIS A 251 22.64 -27.50 -1.02
CA HIS A 251 22.17 -26.12 -0.89
C HIS A 251 23.21 -25.26 -0.18
N GLN A 252 23.42 -24.06 -0.69
CA GLN A 252 24.05 -22.96 0.02
C GLN A 252 22.95 -22.17 0.72
N VAL A 253 23.00 -22.11 2.04
CA VAL A 253 22.05 -21.37 2.86
C VAL A 253 22.73 -20.14 3.42
N SER A 254 22.15 -18.96 3.21
CA SER A 254 22.56 -17.69 3.82
C SER A 254 21.42 -17.17 4.71
N THR A 255 21.75 -16.76 5.93
CA THR A 255 20.77 -16.31 6.91
C THR A 255 21.05 -14.89 7.34
N PHE A 256 19.97 -14.13 7.59
CA PHE A 256 20.01 -12.74 8.07
C PHE A 256 18.98 -12.56 9.18
N LEU A 257 19.41 -12.02 10.32
CA LEU A 257 18.56 -11.69 11.44
C LEU A 257 18.16 -10.21 11.36
N ILE A 258 16.87 -9.93 11.31
CA ILE A 258 16.32 -8.57 11.31
C ILE A 258 15.56 -8.38 12.62
N ARG A 259 15.84 -7.26 13.31
CA ARG A 259 15.13 -6.85 14.53
C ARG A 259 14.43 -5.54 14.26
N GLU A 260 13.11 -5.56 14.32
CA GLU A 260 12.30 -4.38 14.12
C GLU A 260 11.05 -4.45 15.04
N ASN A 261 10.68 -3.32 15.65
CA ASN A 261 9.48 -3.21 16.50
C ASN A 261 9.35 -4.29 17.59
N ASN A 262 10.46 -4.69 18.22
CA ASN A 262 10.51 -5.78 19.20
C ASN A 262 10.24 -7.19 18.64
N GLU A 263 10.19 -7.35 17.34
CA GLU A 263 10.11 -8.63 16.66
C GLU A 263 11.47 -9.01 16.07
N GLU A 264 11.83 -10.29 16.17
CA GLU A 264 13.04 -10.84 15.59
C GLU A 264 12.65 -11.83 14.49
N LEU A 265 13.06 -11.54 13.26
CA LEU A 265 12.82 -12.38 12.10
C LEU A 265 14.14 -12.88 11.53
N THR A 266 14.25 -14.18 11.35
CA THR A 266 15.38 -14.81 10.63
C THR A 266 14.98 -15.10 9.20
N TRP A 267 15.69 -14.49 8.26
CA TRP A 267 15.54 -14.71 6.84
C TRP A 267 16.54 -15.76 6.37
N PHE A 268 16.08 -16.66 5.50
CA PHE A 268 16.88 -17.69 4.84
C PHE A 268 16.81 -17.52 3.34
N PHE A 269 17.96 -17.52 2.71
CA PHE A 269 18.12 -17.54 1.27
C PHE A 269 18.85 -18.84 0.92
N THR A 270 18.19 -19.72 0.18
CA THR A 270 18.66 -21.06 -0.11
C THR A 270 18.81 -21.24 -1.61
N GLN A 271 20.04 -21.47 -2.04
CA GLN A 271 20.40 -21.68 -3.44
C GLN A 271 20.82 -23.14 -3.66
N ASP A 272 20.26 -23.80 -4.66
CA ASP A 272 20.75 -25.11 -5.11
C ASP A 272 22.07 -24.94 -5.87
N ILE A 273 23.15 -25.44 -5.29
CA ILE A 273 24.52 -25.39 -5.85
C ILE A 273 24.99 -26.74 -6.36
N THR A 274 24.12 -27.73 -6.49
CA THR A 274 24.44 -29.10 -6.88
C THR A 274 25.19 -29.16 -8.20
N ASP A 275 24.69 -28.46 -9.23
CA ASP A 275 25.36 -28.47 -10.54
C ASP A 275 26.66 -27.67 -10.57
N VAL A 276 26.76 -26.63 -9.71
CA VAL A 276 27.99 -25.84 -9.56
C VAL A 276 29.11 -26.75 -8.97
N ILE A 277 28.80 -27.51 -7.91
CA ILE A 277 29.72 -28.42 -7.29
C ILE A 277 30.14 -29.51 -8.28
N LYS A 278 29.20 -30.17 -8.97
CA LYS A 278 29.52 -31.19 -9.98
C LYS A 278 30.46 -30.68 -11.06
N LYS A 279 30.20 -29.51 -11.61
CA LYS A 279 31.07 -28.87 -12.62
C LYS A 279 32.45 -28.54 -12.07
N GLN A 280 32.55 -28.13 -10.81
CA GLN A 280 33.84 -27.86 -10.17
C GLN A 280 34.64 -29.17 -9.98
N ASP A 281 33.97 -30.24 -9.57
CA ASP A 281 34.61 -31.56 -9.40
C ASP A 281 35.06 -32.13 -10.75
N GLU A 282 34.22 -32.06 -11.79
CA GLU A 282 34.59 -32.47 -13.17
C GLU A 282 35.81 -31.69 -13.70
N LEU A 283 35.83 -30.36 -13.50
CA LEU A 283 36.99 -29.53 -13.87
C LEU A 283 38.26 -29.93 -13.08
N ARG A 284 38.08 -30.21 -11.80
CA ARG A 284 39.22 -30.65 -10.96
C ARG A 284 39.78 -31.99 -11.40
N GLU A 285 38.89 -32.95 -11.70
CA GLU A 285 39.31 -34.26 -12.22
C GLU A 285 40.00 -34.12 -13.58
N LEU A 286 39.45 -33.30 -14.48
CA LEU A 286 40.07 -33.05 -15.78
C LEU A 286 41.47 -32.41 -15.65
N ASN A 287 41.61 -31.42 -14.77
CA ASN A 287 42.90 -30.79 -14.50
C ASN A 287 43.92 -31.79 -13.93
N LEU A 288 43.53 -32.65 -12.98
CA LEU A 288 44.41 -33.70 -12.44
C LEU A 288 44.83 -34.70 -13.52
N LEU A 289 43.91 -35.09 -14.41
CA LEU A 289 44.19 -35.96 -15.53
C LEU A 289 45.18 -35.30 -16.50
N LEU A 290 44.95 -34.05 -16.88
CA LEU A 290 45.84 -33.28 -17.75
C LEU A 290 47.24 -33.14 -17.15
N ASP A 291 47.35 -32.76 -15.88
CA ASP A 291 48.62 -32.69 -15.17
C ASP A 291 49.34 -34.04 -15.12
N GLY A 292 48.58 -35.09 -14.86
CA GLY A 292 49.11 -36.46 -14.88
C GLY A 292 49.66 -36.84 -16.26
N ILE A 293 48.95 -36.56 -17.34
CA ILE A 293 49.41 -36.85 -18.71
C ILE A 293 50.61 -35.99 -19.05
N LEU A 294 50.53 -34.66 -18.89
CA LEU A 294 51.57 -33.72 -19.28
C LEU A 294 52.89 -33.96 -18.53
N ASN A 295 52.83 -34.34 -17.25
CA ASN A 295 54.02 -34.59 -16.45
C ASN A 295 54.66 -36.00 -16.66
N ASN A 296 53.91 -36.92 -17.27
CA ASN A 296 54.44 -38.26 -17.60
C ASN A 296 54.88 -38.43 -19.08
N ILE A 297 54.63 -37.42 -19.92
CA ILE A 297 55.15 -37.43 -21.29
C ILE A 297 56.67 -37.22 -21.25
N PRO A 298 57.49 -38.11 -21.90
CA PRO A 298 58.96 -37.99 -21.90
C PRO A 298 59.44 -36.97 -22.95
N VAL A 299 58.77 -35.83 -23.04
CA VAL A 299 59.09 -34.75 -23.98
C VAL A 299 59.01 -33.42 -23.22
N TYR A 300 59.93 -32.51 -23.48
CA TYR A 300 59.87 -31.17 -22.93
C TYR A 300 58.70 -30.41 -23.54
N LEU A 301 57.73 -30.06 -22.68
CA LEU A 301 56.57 -29.28 -23.05
C LEU A 301 56.56 -27.95 -22.28
N PHE A 302 56.42 -26.87 -23.01
CA PHE A 302 56.26 -25.56 -22.41
C PHE A 302 55.32 -24.68 -23.22
N VAL A 303 54.65 -23.75 -22.54
CA VAL A 303 53.79 -22.73 -23.11
C VAL A 303 54.38 -21.37 -22.77
N LYS A 304 54.46 -20.49 -23.75
CA LYS A 304 54.91 -19.10 -23.57
C LYS A 304 53.82 -18.11 -23.98
N ASP A 305 53.84 -16.97 -23.32
CA ASP A 305 52.94 -15.83 -23.65
C ASP A 305 53.60 -14.94 -24.68
N PRO A 306 53.11 -14.90 -25.93
CA PRO A 306 53.69 -14.07 -26.99
C PRO A 306 53.49 -12.57 -26.77
N GLU A 307 52.48 -12.17 -25.96
CA GLU A 307 52.12 -10.77 -25.70
C GLU A 307 52.94 -10.17 -24.55
N ASN A 308 53.56 -11.02 -23.71
CA ASN A 308 54.34 -10.65 -22.54
C ASN A 308 55.78 -11.19 -22.62
N ASP A 309 56.51 -10.76 -23.64
CA ASP A 309 57.95 -11.03 -23.82
C ASP A 309 58.31 -12.52 -23.78
N PHE A 310 57.41 -13.36 -24.31
CA PHE A 310 57.58 -14.82 -24.35
C PHE A 310 57.87 -15.46 -22.98
N ARG A 311 57.36 -14.87 -21.91
CA ARG A 311 57.48 -15.49 -20.56
C ARG A 311 56.83 -16.86 -20.57
N TYR A 312 57.37 -17.77 -19.76
CA TYR A 312 56.79 -19.09 -19.57
C TYR A 312 55.50 -19.01 -18.77
N LEU A 313 54.42 -19.55 -19.34
CA LEU A 313 53.13 -19.73 -18.68
C LEU A 313 53.00 -21.12 -18.04
N TYR A 314 53.62 -22.12 -18.66
CA TYR A 314 53.56 -23.51 -18.21
C TYR A 314 54.79 -24.27 -18.69
N TRP A 315 55.21 -25.26 -17.93
CA TRP A 315 56.16 -26.29 -18.35
C TRP A 315 55.87 -27.61 -17.61
N ASN A 316 56.15 -28.76 -18.24
CA ASN A 316 55.97 -30.06 -17.62
C ASN A 316 57.22 -30.48 -16.80
N LYS A 317 57.09 -31.56 -16.01
CA LYS A 317 58.16 -32.07 -15.14
C LYS A 317 59.40 -32.51 -15.92
N ALA A 318 59.28 -32.88 -17.20
CA ALA A 318 60.40 -33.29 -18.04
C ALA A 318 61.34 -32.14 -18.47
N PHE A 319 60.78 -30.89 -18.53
CA PHE A 319 61.50 -29.65 -18.83
C PHE A 319 62.39 -29.23 -17.67
#